data_63d9edce398bc136d485d3e147b73c6f
#
_entry.id   63d9edce398bc136d485d3e147b73c6f
#
_cell.length_a   1.000
_cell.length_b   1.000
_cell.length_c   1.000
_cell.angle_alpha   90.00
_cell.angle_beta   90.00
_cell.angle_gamma   90.00
#
_symmetry.space_group_name_H-M   'P 1'
#
loop_
_entity.id
_entity.type
_entity.pdbx_description
1 polymer ?
#
loop_
_entity_poly.entity_id
_entity_poly.type
_entity_poly.pdbx_seq_one_letter_code
_entity_poly.pdbx_strand_id
1 'polypeptide(L)'
;MADSYPKRNIILIVLLTVFAVSCASSQKMLQRGEYDRAINRAADKLQSNPNNSKELGVLQEAFYLANTFDEERIEFLQLEGRDDNWIEIYQIYEQLNRRQNVVRRLPQQVRSQFDFFNYNEKIVEAKSQAANISYERGLEYLQRGDRQSARQAYQEFYRVQQLYPGFREVDSKINEAGFIGTNNVLFHVENSSDKILPEKFEEEMQRIALKDLNTGWLNFDTIEDPDLEYDYFVVLNIKDISIAPERLEVNRYEETREIEDGETLVRDRRGNVLQDSLGNEVTEPNMVTVSAQVVESVQLKSAYVGGSIDFYDLRTDQLVRTNNLSVEALFEHYSAVAIGDQKALSEDTAAKVGQRPVSFPPDEALLLDSVDLLKERSRNIISSNRRMLEQ
;
A
#
# COMPACT_ATOMS: atom_id res chain seq x y z
N MET A 1 -17.21 52.94 9.80
CA MET A 1 -18.26 52.33 8.94
C MET A 1 -17.58 51.20 8.15
N ALA A 2 -17.77 50.00 8.60
CA ALA A 2 -17.22 48.81 7.96
C ALA A 2 -18.40 47.92 7.59
N ASP A 3 -18.63 47.78 6.29
CA ASP A 3 -19.72 46.96 5.74
C ASP A 3 -19.43 45.48 5.88
N SER A 4 -20.26 44.82 6.66
CA SER A 4 -20.28 43.35 6.79
C SER A 4 -21.13 42.80 5.67
N TYR A 5 -20.51 42.27 4.61
CA TYR A 5 -21.21 41.45 3.59
C TYR A 5 -21.56 40.07 4.14
N PRO A 6 -22.77 39.55 3.94
CA PRO A 6 -23.25 38.34 4.59
C PRO A 6 -22.69 37.08 3.91
N LYS A 7 -21.71 36.43 4.54
CA LYS A 7 -21.16 35.12 4.17
C LYS A 7 -22.21 34.01 4.04
N ARG A 8 -23.44 34.26 4.52
CA ARG A 8 -24.56 33.30 4.51
C ARG A 8 -25.17 33.07 3.11
N ASN A 9 -25.08 34.05 2.20
CA ASN A 9 -25.66 33.92 0.84
C ASN A 9 -24.72 33.17 -0.11
N ILE A 10 -23.40 33.19 0.14
CA ILE A 10 -22.41 32.46 -0.67
C ILE A 10 -22.49 30.96 -0.39
N ILE A 11 -22.75 30.55 0.84
CA ILE A 11 -22.93 29.13 1.21
C ILE A 11 -24.19 28.57 0.60
N LEU A 12 -25.26 29.36 0.50
CA LEU A 12 -26.51 28.91 -0.12
C LEU A 12 -26.40 28.73 -1.65
N ILE A 13 -25.59 29.56 -2.32
CA ILE A 13 -25.34 29.45 -3.77
C ILE A 13 -24.44 28.26 -4.08
N VAL A 14 -23.42 27.97 -3.24
CA VAL A 14 -22.58 26.78 -3.39
C VAL A 14 -23.32 25.49 -3.11
N LEU A 15 -24.29 25.49 -2.17
CA LEU A 15 -25.15 24.32 -1.91
C LEU A 15 -26.14 24.06 -3.06
N LEU A 16 -26.63 25.12 -3.76
CA LEU A 16 -27.52 24.96 -4.91
C LEU A 16 -26.81 24.48 -6.18
N THR A 17 -25.49 24.73 -6.31
CA THR A 17 -24.71 24.26 -7.46
C THR A 17 -24.29 22.79 -7.33
N VAL A 18 -24.20 22.23 -6.12
CA VAL A 18 -23.90 20.82 -5.89
C VAL A 18 -25.10 19.91 -6.21
N PHE A 19 -26.35 20.41 -6.16
CA PHE A 19 -27.55 19.64 -6.57
C PHE A 19 -27.84 19.64 -8.07
N ALA A 20 -27.07 20.35 -8.88
CA ALA A 20 -27.12 20.28 -10.33
C ALA A 20 -26.28 19.18 -10.94
N VAL A 21 -25.95 18.08 -10.20
CA VAL A 21 -25.60 16.80 -10.81
C VAL A 21 -26.88 16.30 -11.47
N SER A 22 -27.11 16.78 -12.69
CA SER A 22 -28.19 16.41 -13.59
C SER A 22 -28.25 14.88 -13.65
N CYS A 23 -29.23 14.27 -12.99
CA CYS A 23 -29.68 12.92 -13.31
C CYS A 23 -30.03 12.95 -14.81
N ALA A 24 -29.07 12.53 -15.65
CA ALA A 24 -29.30 12.46 -17.07
C ALA A 24 -30.55 11.58 -17.28
N SER A 25 -31.62 12.12 -17.89
CA SER A 25 -32.84 11.35 -18.13
C SER A 25 -32.49 10.21 -19.10
N SER A 26 -33.21 9.09 -19.02
CA SER A 26 -33.14 7.99 -19.99
C SER A 26 -33.16 8.49 -21.44
N GLN A 27 -33.98 9.49 -21.73
CA GLN A 27 -34.05 10.16 -23.04
C GLN A 27 -32.73 10.84 -23.46
N LYS A 28 -32.08 11.52 -22.54
CA LYS A 28 -30.79 12.16 -22.83
C LYS A 28 -29.68 11.11 -23.06
N MET A 29 -29.71 9.97 -22.35
CA MET A 29 -28.80 8.86 -22.56
C MET A 29 -28.97 8.25 -23.95
N LEU A 30 -30.26 8.02 -24.35
CA LEU A 30 -30.62 7.56 -25.69
C LEU A 30 -30.05 8.49 -26.77
N GLN A 31 -30.29 9.80 -26.64
CA GLN A 31 -29.82 10.82 -27.60
C GLN A 31 -28.26 10.89 -27.70
N ARG A 32 -27.56 10.44 -26.67
CA ARG A 32 -26.11 10.39 -26.65
C ARG A 32 -25.54 9.08 -27.17
N GLY A 33 -26.38 8.12 -27.56
CA GLY A 33 -25.94 6.77 -27.95
C GLY A 33 -25.54 5.89 -26.76
N GLU A 34 -25.84 6.30 -25.52
CA GLU A 34 -25.58 5.52 -24.32
C GLU A 34 -26.71 4.49 -24.09
N TYR A 35 -26.90 3.60 -25.06
CA TYR A 35 -28.12 2.77 -25.15
C TYR A 35 -28.30 1.86 -23.92
N ASP A 36 -27.32 1.12 -23.48
CA ASP A 36 -27.44 0.23 -22.32
C ASP A 36 -27.77 1.00 -21.02
N ARG A 37 -27.22 2.20 -20.86
CA ARG A 37 -27.56 3.08 -19.74
C ARG A 37 -28.99 3.60 -19.83
N ALA A 38 -29.44 3.91 -21.03
CA ALA A 38 -30.84 4.35 -21.30
C ALA A 38 -31.81 3.20 -20.99
N ILE A 39 -31.50 1.96 -21.42
CA ILE A 39 -32.27 0.74 -21.16
C ILE A 39 -32.41 0.51 -19.66
N ASN A 40 -31.28 0.46 -18.92
CA ASN A 40 -31.34 0.25 -17.48
C ASN A 40 -32.13 1.32 -16.76
N ARG A 41 -31.95 2.61 -17.10
CA ARG A 41 -32.65 3.72 -16.48
C ARG A 41 -34.15 3.73 -16.79
N ALA A 42 -34.54 3.39 -18.02
CA ALA A 42 -35.93 3.27 -18.40
C ALA A 42 -36.57 2.03 -17.74
N ALA A 43 -35.89 0.91 -17.68
CA ALA A 43 -36.34 -0.29 -17.01
C ALA A 43 -36.61 -0.08 -15.52
N ASP A 44 -35.73 0.61 -14.78
CA ASP A 44 -35.91 0.94 -13.36
C ASP A 44 -37.20 1.74 -13.14
N LYS A 45 -37.49 2.71 -14.03
CA LYS A 45 -38.73 3.51 -13.95
C LYS A 45 -39.97 2.69 -14.29
N LEU A 46 -39.85 1.79 -15.28
CA LEU A 46 -40.97 0.94 -15.70
C LEU A 46 -41.26 -0.17 -14.69
N GLN A 47 -40.25 -0.59 -13.91
CA GLN A 47 -40.47 -1.51 -12.79
C GLN A 47 -41.41 -0.89 -11.74
N SER A 48 -41.27 0.41 -11.48
CA SER A 48 -42.09 1.15 -10.50
C SER A 48 -43.41 1.66 -11.08
N ASN A 49 -43.43 2.05 -12.38
CA ASN A 49 -44.60 2.56 -13.09
C ASN A 49 -44.66 1.97 -14.50
N PRO A 50 -45.27 0.77 -14.66
CA PRO A 50 -45.33 0.07 -15.93
C PRO A 50 -46.15 0.79 -17.03
N ASN A 51 -47.01 1.75 -16.64
CA ASN A 51 -47.86 2.53 -17.57
C ASN A 51 -47.14 3.81 -18.09
N ASN A 52 -45.88 4.02 -17.77
CA ASN A 52 -45.16 5.20 -18.24
C ASN A 52 -44.78 5.06 -19.73
N SER A 53 -45.65 5.53 -20.60
CA SER A 53 -45.54 5.43 -22.07
C SER A 53 -44.25 6.10 -22.59
N LYS A 54 -43.80 7.19 -21.96
CA LYS A 54 -42.56 7.88 -22.35
C LYS A 54 -41.33 7.00 -22.12
N GLU A 55 -41.22 6.40 -20.94
CA GLU A 55 -40.06 5.52 -20.61
C GLU A 55 -40.13 4.22 -21.41
N LEU A 56 -41.34 3.73 -21.71
CA LEU A 56 -41.54 2.59 -22.59
C LEU A 56 -40.99 2.86 -24.00
N GLY A 57 -41.34 4.02 -24.59
CA GLY A 57 -40.78 4.42 -25.89
C GLY A 57 -39.25 4.52 -25.89
N VAL A 58 -38.68 5.12 -24.83
CA VAL A 58 -37.19 5.14 -24.66
C VAL A 58 -36.58 3.75 -24.58
N LEU A 59 -37.21 2.84 -23.79
CA LEU A 59 -36.73 1.46 -23.66
C LEU A 59 -36.79 0.72 -25.01
N GLN A 60 -37.90 0.83 -25.75
CA GLN A 60 -38.08 0.17 -27.05
C GLN A 60 -37.05 0.65 -28.06
N GLU A 61 -36.87 1.97 -28.19
CA GLU A 61 -35.95 2.58 -29.14
C GLU A 61 -34.47 2.23 -28.77
N ALA A 62 -34.08 2.37 -27.49
CA ALA A 62 -32.75 2.07 -27.04
C ALA A 62 -32.43 0.58 -27.21
N PHE A 63 -33.37 -0.32 -26.90
CA PHE A 63 -33.22 -1.76 -27.03
C PHE A 63 -33.04 -2.17 -28.51
N TYR A 64 -33.87 -1.62 -29.40
CA TYR A 64 -33.79 -1.87 -30.83
C TYR A 64 -32.43 -1.41 -31.40
N LEU A 65 -32.08 -0.15 -31.17
CA LEU A 65 -30.81 0.42 -31.67
C LEU A 65 -29.60 -0.32 -31.16
N ALA A 66 -29.58 -0.62 -29.87
CA ALA A 66 -28.45 -1.35 -29.28
C ALA A 66 -28.31 -2.76 -29.83
N ASN A 67 -29.42 -3.50 -30.01
CA ASN A 67 -29.37 -4.85 -30.55
C ASN A 67 -28.97 -4.84 -32.03
N THR A 68 -29.54 -3.96 -32.85
CA THR A 68 -29.18 -3.82 -34.27
C THR A 68 -27.72 -3.50 -34.44
N PHE A 69 -27.18 -2.55 -33.66
CA PHE A 69 -25.75 -2.22 -33.71
C PHE A 69 -24.85 -3.39 -33.35
N ASP A 70 -25.21 -4.14 -32.30
CA ASP A 70 -24.45 -5.31 -31.85
C ASP A 70 -24.54 -6.47 -32.84
N GLU A 71 -25.70 -6.73 -33.43
CA GLU A 71 -25.89 -7.77 -34.45
C GLU A 71 -25.12 -7.44 -35.74
N GLU A 72 -25.20 -6.21 -36.24
CA GLU A 72 -24.39 -5.72 -37.36
C GLU A 72 -22.87 -5.84 -37.06
N ARG A 73 -22.47 -5.56 -35.85
CA ARG A 73 -21.06 -5.71 -35.44
C ARG A 73 -20.61 -7.17 -35.44
N ILE A 74 -21.45 -8.09 -34.96
CA ILE A 74 -21.17 -9.54 -35.01
C ILE A 74 -21.03 -9.99 -36.48
N GLU A 75 -21.97 -9.59 -37.34
CA GLU A 75 -21.93 -9.93 -38.76
C GLU A 75 -20.62 -9.43 -39.43
N PHE A 76 -20.26 -8.18 -39.17
CA PHE A 76 -19.01 -7.61 -39.65
C PHE A 76 -17.80 -8.41 -39.17
N LEU A 77 -17.70 -8.75 -37.89
CA LEU A 77 -16.59 -9.51 -37.31
C LEU A 77 -16.50 -10.93 -37.89
N GLN A 78 -17.64 -11.57 -38.15
CA GLN A 78 -17.70 -12.89 -38.80
C GLN A 78 -17.24 -12.83 -40.26
N LEU A 79 -17.64 -11.78 -41.01
CA LEU A 79 -17.22 -11.57 -42.38
C LEU A 79 -15.71 -11.24 -42.50
N GLU A 80 -15.15 -10.53 -41.53
CA GLU A 80 -13.72 -10.25 -41.44
C GLU A 80 -12.89 -11.53 -41.27
N GLY A 81 -13.47 -12.53 -40.60
CA GLY A 81 -12.89 -13.89 -40.50
C GLY A 81 -11.60 -14.00 -39.68
N ARG A 82 -11.29 -13.01 -38.84
CA ARG A 82 -10.12 -13.06 -37.98
C ARG A 82 -10.41 -13.86 -36.73
N ASP A 83 -9.49 -14.74 -36.36
CA ASP A 83 -9.62 -15.55 -35.16
C ASP A 83 -9.86 -14.74 -33.90
N ASP A 84 -9.15 -13.61 -33.74
CA ASP A 84 -9.27 -12.71 -32.60
C ASP A 84 -10.69 -12.16 -32.38
N ASN A 85 -11.48 -12.10 -33.43
CA ASN A 85 -12.83 -11.56 -33.37
C ASN A 85 -13.77 -12.38 -32.50
N TRP A 86 -13.49 -13.67 -32.27
CA TRP A 86 -14.33 -14.52 -31.44
C TRP A 86 -14.43 -14.10 -30.00
N ILE A 87 -13.42 -13.43 -29.47
CA ILE A 87 -13.44 -12.85 -28.10
C ILE A 87 -14.47 -11.73 -28.04
N GLU A 88 -14.48 -10.82 -29.03
CA GLU A 88 -15.42 -9.71 -29.13
C GLU A 88 -16.83 -10.23 -29.42
N ILE A 89 -16.98 -11.18 -30.33
CA ILE A 89 -18.27 -11.83 -30.66
C ILE A 89 -18.91 -12.46 -29.40
N TYR A 90 -18.12 -13.18 -28.60
CA TYR A 90 -18.59 -13.73 -27.31
C TYR A 90 -19.09 -12.62 -26.38
N GLN A 91 -18.32 -11.54 -26.23
CA GLN A 91 -18.69 -10.41 -25.36
C GLN A 91 -20.00 -9.74 -25.81
N ILE A 92 -20.18 -9.59 -27.14
CA ILE A 92 -21.41 -8.99 -27.70
C ILE A 92 -22.60 -9.93 -27.48
N TYR A 93 -22.50 -11.23 -27.70
CA TYR A 93 -23.60 -12.17 -27.38
C TYR A 93 -23.98 -12.14 -25.89
N GLU A 94 -22.99 -12.10 -25.00
CA GLU A 94 -23.23 -11.92 -23.57
C GLU A 94 -23.94 -10.59 -23.27
N GLN A 95 -23.60 -9.52 -23.96
CA GLN A 95 -24.24 -8.20 -23.81
C GLN A 95 -25.68 -8.24 -24.30
N LEU A 96 -25.95 -8.81 -25.47
CA LEU A 96 -27.28 -9.04 -26.00
C LEU A 96 -28.16 -9.83 -25.01
N ASN A 97 -27.61 -10.91 -24.44
CA ASN A 97 -28.33 -11.72 -23.46
C ASN A 97 -28.58 -10.97 -22.14
N ARG A 98 -27.58 -10.24 -21.62
CA ARG A 98 -27.77 -9.40 -20.43
C ARG A 98 -28.85 -8.34 -20.66
N ARG A 99 -28.87 -7.70 -21.81
CA ARG A 99 -29.87 -6.67 -22.19
C ARG A 99 -31.26 -7.24 -22.21
N GLN A 100 -31.46 -8.41 -22.81
CA GLN A 100 -32.75 -9.10 -22.77
C GLN A 100 -33.17 -9.46 -21.34
N ASN A 101 -32.26 -9.91 -20.50
CA ASN A 101 -32.54 -10.25 -19.12
C ASN A 101 -33.00 -9.06 -18.27
N VAL A 102 -32.56 -7.84 -18.58
CA VAL A 102 -33.09 -6.60 -17.97
C VAL A 102 -34.59 -6.45 -18.31
N VAL A 103 -34.94 -6.62 -19.58
CA VAL A 103 -36.34 -6.46 -20.04
C VAL A 103 -37.21 -7.62 -19.56
N ARG A 104 -36.71 -8.87 -19.53
CA ARG A 104 -37.48 -10.04 -19.06
C ARG A 104 -37.92 -9.95 -17.60
N ARG A 105 -37.22 -9.17 -16.77
CA ARG A 105 -37.60 -8.95 -15.36
C ARG A 105 -38.71 -7.92 -15.16
N LEU A 106 -39.08 -7.18 -16.20
CA LEU A 106 -40.11 -6.15 -16.12
C LEU A 106 -41.53 -6.76 -16.00
N PRO A 107 -42.51 -6.01 -15.52
CA PRO A 107 -43.89 -6.43 -15.49
C PRO A 107 -44.41 -6.93 -16.87
N GLN A 108 -45.31 -7.90 -16.85
CA GLN A 108 -45.75 -8.59 -18.06
C GLN A 108 -46.25 -7.64 -19.17
N GLN A 109 -46.97 -6.58 -18.81
CA GLN A 109 -47.46 -5.60 -19.76
C GLN A 109 -46.39 -4.81 -20.52
N VAL A 110 -45.16 -4.71 -19.94
CA VAL A 110 -44.00 -4.11 -20.60
C VAL A 110 -43.27 -5.16 -21.42
N ARG A 111 -42.90 -6.28 -20.80
CA ARG A 111 -42.07 -7.32 -21.43
C ARG A 111 -42.75 -7.98 -22.64
N SER A 112 -44.09 -8.04 -22.68
CA SER A 112 -44.84 -8.59 -23.81
C SER A 112 -44.74 -7.77 -25.10
N GLN A 113 -44.14 -6.58 -25.05
CA GLN A 113 -43.90 -5.70 -26.19
C GLN A 113 -42.51 -5.86 -26.81
N PHE A 114 -41.75 -6.88 -26.35
CA PHE A 114 -40.41 -7.16 -26.85
C PHE A 114 -40.31 -8.60 -27.33
N ASP A 115 -39.57 -8.78 -28.41
CA ASP A 115 -39.16 -10.10 -28.89
C ASP A 115 -37.85 -10.55 -28.18
N PHE A 116 -37.82 -11.81 -27.82
CA PHE A 116 -36.67 -12.40 -27.14
C PHE A 116 -36.06 -13.54 -27.95
N PHE A 117 -34.78 -13.51 -28.15
CA PHE A 117 -34.04 -14.52 -28.85
C PHE A 117 -33.28 -15.43 -27.85
N ASN A 118 -33.03 -16.70 -28.23
CA ASN A 118 -32.21 -17.57 -27.43
C ASN A 118 -30.75 -17.54 -27.93
N TYR A 119 -29.92 -16.77 -27.25
CA TYR A 119 -28.50 -16.67 -27.57
C TYR A 119 -27.63 -17.77 -26.91
N ASN A 120 -28.17 -18.71 -26.14
CA ASN A 120 -27.39 -19.66 -25.37
C ASN A 120 -26.42 -20.48 -26.24
N GLU A 121 -26.89 -21.04 -27.37
CA GLU A 121 -26.04 -21.80 -28.29
C GLU A 121 -24.94 -20.94 -28.89
N LYS A 122 -25.25 -19.70 -29.30
CA LYS A 122 -24.29 -18.74 -29.84
C LYS A 122 -23.24 -18.32 -28.81
N ILE A 123 -23.66 -18.13 -27.57
CA ILE A 123 -22.75 -17.83 -26.44
C ILE A 123 -21.80 -19.00 -26.22
N VAL A 124 -22.29 -20.24 -26.16
CA VAL A 124 -21.47 -21.45 -25.94
C VAL A 124 -20.48 -21.63 -27.10
N GLU A 125 -20.94 -21.50 -28.34
CA GLU A 125 -20.10 -21.57 -29.52
C GLU A 125 -18.97 -20.49 -29.49
N ALA A 126 -19.32 -19.22 -29.35
CA ALA A 126 -18.36 -18.11 -29.33
C ALA A 126 -17.38 -18.22 -28.17
N LYS A 127 -17.87 -18.63 -26.99
CA LYS A 127 -17.07 -18.88 -25.80
C LYS A 127 -16.02 -19.99 -26.03
N SER A 128 -16.45 -21.09 -26.67
CA SER A 128 -15.54 -22.20 -26.98
C SER A 128 -14.47 -21.79 -28.00
N GLN A 129 -14.83 -21.04 -29.04
CA GLN A 129 -13.89 -20.50 -30.01
C GLN A 129 -12.90 -19.53 -29.38
N ALA A 130 -13.39 -18.58 -28.59
CA ALA A 130 -12.55 -17.61 -27.87
C ALA A 130 -11.55 -18.30 -26.92
N ALA A 131 -12.00 -19.33 -26.19
CA ALA A 131 -11.13 -20.11 -25.30
C ALA A 131 -10.06 -20.88 -26.08
N ASN A 132 -10.42 -21.52 -27.20
CA ASN A 132 -9.48 -22.24 -28.05
C ASN A 132 -8.40 -21.30 -28.61
N ILE A 133 -8.80 -20.16 -29.14
CA ILE A 133 -7.88 -19.18 -29.74
C ILE A 133 -6.91 -18.62 -28.69
N SER A 134 -7.42 -18.22 -27.52
CA SER A 134 -6.54 -17.76 -26.43
C SER A 134 -5.59 -18.88 -25.96
N TYR A 135 -6.04 -20.15 -25.94
CA TYR A 135 -5.20 -21.27 -25.56
C TYR A 135 -4.05 -21.49 -26.58
N GLU A 136 -4.37 -21.57 -27.86
CA GLU A 136 -3.35 -21.73 -28.93
C GLU A 136 -2.35 -20.55 -28.93
N ARG A 137 -2.82 -19.32 -28.75
CA ARG A 137 -1.97 -18.15 -28.62
C ARG A 137 -1.05 -18.24 -27.40
N GLY A 138 -1.59 -18.71 -26.27
CA GLY A 138 -0.78 -18.98 -25.08
C GLY A 138 0.32 -19.99 -25.35
N LEU A 139 0.05 -21.06 -26.13
CA LEU A 139 1.07 -22.04 -26.54
C LEU A 139 2.14 -21.41 -27.45
N GLU A 140 1.73 -20.57 -28.40
CA GLU A 140 2.69 -19.85 -29.26
C GLU A 140 3.63 -18.95 -28.47
N TYR A 141 3.11 -18.24 -27.46
CA TYR A 141 3.93 -17.44 -26.57
C TYR A 141 4.89 -18.28 -25.74
N LEU A 142 4.47 -19.42 -25.18
CA LEU A 142 5.35 -20.33 -24.45
C LEU A 142 6.49 -20.88 -25.31
N GLN A 143 6.22 -21.17 -26.57
CA GLN A 143 7.23 -21.70 -27.51
C GLN A 143 8.39 -20.73 -27.77
N ARG A 144 8.21 -19.43 -27.52
CA ARG A 144 9.29 -18.43 -27.69
C ARG A 144 10.35 -18.56 -26.58
N GLY A 145 9.99 -19.08 -25.42
CA GLY A 145 10.89 -19.43 -24.35
C GLY A 145 11.45 -18.25 -23.54
N ASP A 146 11.13 -17.00 -23.88
CA ASP A 146 11.56 -15.83 -23.14
C ASP A 146 10.53 -15.42 -22.06
N ARG A 147 10.98 -14.72 -21.04
CA ARG A 147 10.16 -14.34 -19.88
C ARG A 147 8.97 -13.45 -20.26
N GLN A 148 9.18 -12.51 -21.15
CA GLN A 148 8.13 -11.59 -21.60
C GLN A 148 7.01 -12.36 -22.32
N SER A 149 7.38 -13.29 -23.21
CA SER A 149 6.43 -14.16 -23.88
C SER A 149 5.72 -15.10 -22.89
N ALA A 150 6.44 -15.64 -21.91
CA ALA A 150 5.82 -16.46 -20.87
C ALA A 150 4.77 -15.70 -20.06
N ARG A 151 5.01 -14.43 -19.73
CA ARG A 151 4.02 -13.55 -19.07
C ARG A 151 2.80 -13.28 -19.96
N GLN A 152 3.00 -13.17 -21.28
CA GLN A 152 1.89 -13.06 -22.24
C GLN A 152 1.10 -14.38 -22.31
N ALA A 153 1.79 -15.52 -22.34
CA ALA A 153 1.17 -16.84 -22.29
C ALA A 153 0.31 -17.01 -21.03
N TYR A 154 0.84 -16.61 -19.87
CA TYR A 154 0.10 -16.62 -18.60
C TYR A 154 -1.22 -15.86 -18.71
N GLN A 155 -1.21 -14.66 -19.31
CA GLN A 155 -2.41 -13.84 -19.47
C GLN A 155 -3.43 -14.51 -20.39
N GLU A 156 -2.98 -15.14 -21.48
CA GLU A 156 -3.86 -15.86 -22.40
C GLU A 156 -4.48 -17.09 -21.72
N PHE A 157 -3.68 -17.92 -21.02
CA PHE A 157 -4.20 -19.08 -20.29
C PHE A 157 -5.12 -18.69 -19.13
N TYR A 158 -4.80 -17.60 -18.43
CA TYR A 158 -5.68 -17.07 -17.37
C TYR A 158 -7.03 -16.63 -17.95
N ARG A 159 -7.05 -16.01 -19.13
CA ARG A 159 -8.28 -15.69 -19.85
C ARG A 159 -9.08 -16.94 -20.19
N VAL A 160 -8.41 -18.00 -20.66
CA VAL A 160 -9.07 -19.30 -20.93
C VAL A 160 -9.70 -19.86 -19.65
N GLN A 161 -8.98 -19.85 -18.55
CA GLN A 161 -9.50 -20.31 -17.25
C GLN A 161 -10.74 -19.53 -16.82
N GLN A 162 -10.74 -18.18 -17.00
CA GLN A 162 -11.91 -17.34 -16.69
C GLN A 162 -13.09 -17.64 -17.63
N LEU A 163 -12.84 -17.85 -18.90
CA LEU A 163 -13.88 -18.19 -19.87
C LEU A 163 -14.40 -19.60 -19.67
N TYR A 164 -13.53 -20.58 -19.56
CA TYR A 164 -13.87 -22.00 -19.54
C TYR A 164 -12.99 -22.77 -18.55
N PRO A 165 -13.34 -22.78 -17.25
CA PRO A 165 -12.59 -23.51 -16.22
C PRO A 165 -12.43 -25.00 -16.59
N GLY A 166 -11.21 -25.52 -16.50
CA GLY A 166 -10.90 -26.90 -16.85
C GLY A 166 -10.77 -27.17 -18.35
N PHE A 167 -10.62 -26.14 -19.18
CA PHE A 167 -10.36 -26.30 -20.60
C PHE A 167 -8.97 -26.89 -20.83
N ARG A 168 -8.91 -28.10 -21.37
CA ARG A 168 -7.65 -28.85 -21.60
C ARG A 168 -6.77 -28.83 -20.32
N GLU A 169 -5.45 -28.67 -20.47
CA GLU A 169 -4.50 -28.58 -19.36
C GLU A 169 -4.23 -27.11 -18.94
N VAL A 170 -5.22 -26.21 -19.01
CA VAL A 170 -5.03 -24.77 -18.79
C VAL A 170 -4.36 -24.44 -17.44
N ASP A 171 -4.74 -25.15 -16.38
CA ASP A 171 -4.16 -24.93 -15.05
C ASP A 171 -2.67 -25.26 -15.00
N SER A 172 -2.26 -26.36 -15.66
CA SER A 172 -0.86 -26.74 -15.80
C SER A 172 -0.09 -25.70 -16.63
N LYS A 173 -0.72 -25.21 -17.72
CA LYS A 173 -0.11 -24.18 -18.57
C LYS A 173 0.02 -22.81 -17.89
N ILE A 174 -0.90 -22.44 -17.02
CA ILE A 174 -0.78 -21.25 -16.16
C ILE A 174 0.45 -21.37 -15.25
N ASN A 175 0.60 -22.54 -14.59
CA ASN A 175 1.74 -22.77 -13.70
C ASN A 175 3.08 -22.75 -14.46
N GLU A 176 3.14 -23.41 -15.62
CA GLU A 176 4.31 -23.42 -16.50
C GLU A 176 4.70 -22.00 -16.96
N ALA A 177 3.73 -21.25 -17.45
CA ALA A 177 3.94 -19.87 -17.89
C ALA A 177 4.32 -18.94 -16.71
N GLY A 178 3.73 -19.15 -15.54
CA GLY A 178 4.08 -18.43 -14.32
C GLY A 178 5.51 -18.71 -13.88
N PHE A 179 5.93 -19.97 -13.89
CA PHE A 179 7.31 -20.35 -13.54
C PHE A 179 8.33 -19.74 -14.49
N ILE A 180 8.15 -19.88 -15.80
CA ILE A 180 9.06 -19.31 -16.81
C ILE A 180 9.05 -17.77 -16.77
N GLY A 181 7.90 -17.15 -16.49
CA GLY A 181 7.73 -15.69 -16.47
C GLY A 181 8.27 -14.99 -15.22
N THR A 182 8.61 -15.74 -14.18
CA THR A 182 9.08 -15.20 -12.89
C THR A 182 10.60 -15.00 -12.92
N ASN A 183 11.06 -13.81 -12.53
CA ASN A 183 12.48 -13.56 -12.28
C ASN A 183 12.84 -14.02 -10.86
N ASN A 184 13.88 -14.83 -10.74
CA ASN A 184 14.43 -15.26 -9.45
C ASN A 184 15.59 -14.35 -9.05
N VAL A 185 15.56 -13.89 -7.81
CA VAL A 185 16.55 -12.95 -7.24
C VAL A 185 17.17 -13.60 -6.02
N LEU A 186 18.49 -13.83 -6.04
CA LEU A 186 19.25 -14.31 -4.90
C LEU A 186 19.85 -13.11 -4.16
N PHE A 187 19.58 -13.01 -2.86
CA PHE A 187 20.22 -12.04 -1.99
C PHE A 187 21.39 -12.66 -1.24
N HIS A 188 22.52 -11.98 -1.23
CA HIS A 188 23.73 -12.42 -0.57
C HIS A 188 24.37 -11.28 0.22
N VAL A 189 25.17 -11.63 1.25
CA VAL A 189 25.97 -10.69 2.04
C VAL A 189 27.43 -10.97 1.81
N GLU A 190 28.19 -9.94 1.46
CA GLU A 190 29.64 -10.02 1.26
C GLU A 190 30.34 -9.03 2.19
N ASN A 191 31.40 -9.46 2.83
CA ASN A 191 32.25 -8.61 3.64
C ASN A 191 33.55 -8.27 2.91
N SER A 192 33.60 -7.07 2.34
CA SER A 192 34.80 -6.51 1.72
C SER A 192 35.56 -5.54 2.64
N SER A 193 35.15 -5.43 3.91
CA SER A 193 35.89 -4.65 4.90
C SER A 193 37.13 -5.35 5.38
N ASP A 194 38.01 -4.63 6.06
CA ASP A 194 39.21 -5.19 6.73
C ASP A 194 38.93 -5.79 8.12
N LYS A 195 37.64 -5.81 8.54
CA LYS A 195 37.19 -6.27 9.85
C LYS A 195 36.55 -7.66 9.76
N ILE A 196 36.72 -8.44 10.81
CA ILE A 196 36.02 -9.73 10.96
C ILE A 196 34.63 -9.45 11.51
N LEU A 197 33.63 -9.95 10.82
CA LEU A 197 32.24 -9.91 11.31
C LEU A 197 32.01 -11.00 12.36
N PRO A 198 31.12 -10.78 13.33
CA PRO A 198 30.68 -11.84 14.24
C PRO A 198 30.10 -13.03 13.45
N GLU A 199 30.37 -14.26 13.93
CA GLU A 199 29.91 -15.50 13.26
C GLU A 199 28.40 -15.50 12.95
N LYS A 200 27.59 -14.93 13.84
CA LYS A 200 26.13 -14.86 13.68
C LYS A 200 25.66 -13.73 12.76
N PHE A 201 26.54 -12.83 12.34
CA PHE A 201 26.12 -11.65 11.56
C PHE A 201 25.52 -12.04 10.21
N GLU A 202 26.20 -12.91 9.47
CA GLU A 202 25.71 -13.38 8.16
C GLU A 202 24.46 -14.23 8.33
N GLU A 203 24.42 -15.14 9.32
CA GLU A 203 23.25 -15.96 9.61
C GLU A 203 22.03 -15.09 9.93
N GLU A 204 22.19 -14.06 10.75
CA GLU A 204 21.10 -13.13 11.06
C GLU A 204 20.70 -12.30 9.84
N MET A 205 21.63 -11.84 9.01
CA MET A 205 21.31 -11.12 7.78
C MET A 205 20.52 -11.98 6.77
N GLN A 206 20.79 -13.29 6.68
CA GLN A 206 20.00 -14.20 5.82
C GLN A 206 18.54 -14.32 6.23
N ARG A 207 18.18 -13.95 7.48
CA ARG A 207 16.81 -13.91 7.97
C ARG A 207 16.05 -12.63 7.55
N ILE A 208 16.60 -11.86 6.62
CA ILE A 208 15.91 -10.69 6.07
C ILE A 208 14.59 -11.09 5.43
N ALA A 209 13.51 -10.37 5.76
CA ALA A 209 12.18 -10.66 5.24
C ALA A 209 12.02 -10.13 3.81
N LEU A 210 12.51 -10.86 2.82
CA LEU A 210 12.36 -10.52 1.39
C LEU A 210 11.17 -11.20 0.71
N LYS A 211 10.66 -12.30 1.26
CA LYS A 211 9.54 -13.05 0.66
C LYS A 211 8.25 -12.26 0.55
N ASP A 212 8.03 -11.26 1.40
CA ASP A 212 6.91 -10.32 1.28
C ASP A 212 7.13 -9.25 0.20
N LEU A 213 8.30 -9.19 -0.42
CA LEU A 213 8.54 -8.43 -1.65
C LEU A 213 8.24 -9.22 -2.93
N ASN A 214 7.96 -10.52 -2.83
CA ASN A 214 7.57 -11.33 -3.97
C ASN A 214 6.32 -10.74 -4.64
N THR A 215 6.28 -10.85 -5.95
CA THR A 215 5.12 -10.49 -6.79
C THR A 215 4.76 -11.68 -7.68
N GLY A 216 3.78 -11.50 -8.56
CA GLY A 216 3.52 -12.52 -9.58
C GLY A 216 4.72 -12.80 -10.51
N TRP A 217 5.72 -11.90 -10.55
CA TRP A 217 6.85 -11.97 -11.49
C TRP A 217 8.21 -11.83 -10.83
N LEU A 218 8.29 -11.83 -9.49
CA LEU A 218 9.52 -11.81 -8.72
C LEU A 218 9.45 -12.83 -7.59
N ASN A 219 10.52 -13.61 -7.46
CA ASN A 219 10.79 -14.47 -6.32
C ASN A 219 12.15 -14.09 -5.71
N PHE A 220 12.18 -13.86 -4.39
CA PHE A 220 13.40 -13.56 -3.66
C PHE A 220 13.79 -14.73 -2.76
N ASP A 221 15.04 -15.14 -2.87
CA ASP A 221 15.65 -16.14 -2.01
C ASP A 221 16.89 -15.56 -1.31
N THR A 222 17.13 -16.00 -0.09
CA THR A 222 18.33 -15.67 0.72
C THR A 222 19.25 -16.87 0.89
N ILE A 223 18.81 -18.02 0.46
CA ILE A 223 19.57 -19.28 0.39
C ILE A 223 19.39 -19.79 -1.03
N GLU A 224 20.49 -20.13 -1.68
CA GLU A 224 20.50 -20.63 -3.04
C GLU A 224 19.74 -21.97 -3.14
N ASP A 225 18.80 -22.05 -4.07
CA ASP A 225 18.13 -23.28 -4.43
C ASP A 225 18.80 -23.84 -5.72
N PRO A 226 19.43 -25.01 -5.67
CA PRO A 226 20.16 -25.56 -6.82
C PRO A 226 19.24 -25.97 -7.98
N ASP A 227 17.92 -26.07 -7.77
CA ASP A 227 16.94 -26.39 -8.79
C ASP A 227 16.40 -25.15 -9.51
N LEU A 228 16.79 -23.93 -9.06
CA LEU A 228 16.37 -22.67 -9.66
C LEU A 228 17.53 -21.98 -10.40
N GLU A 229 17.22 -21.44 -11.56
CA GLU A 229 18.09 -20.48 -12.27
C GLU A 229 17.77 -19.07 -11.79
N TYR A 230 18.80 -18.35 -11.31
CA TYR A 230 18.64 -16.97 -10.84
C TYR A 230 18.94 -15.99 -11.98
N ASP A 231 18.11 -14.95 -12.07
CA ASP A 231 18.23 -13.87 -13.05
C ASP A 231 19.01 -12.69 -12.52
N TYR A 232 18.88 -12.44 -11.22
CA TYR A 232 19.55 -11.36 -10.53
C TYR A 232 20.23 -11.82 -9.28
N PHE A 233 21.39 -11.21 -9.03
CA PHE A 233 22.13 -11.35 -7.80
C PHE A 233 22.16 -9.99 -7.10
N VAL A 234 21.63 -9.92 -5.88
CA VAL A 234 21.58 -8.71 -5.07
C VAL A 234 22.53 -8.88 -3.89
N VAL A 235 23.62 -8.13 -3.88
CA VAL A 235 24.68 -8.27 -2.89
C VAL A 235 24.67 -7.07 -1.94
N LEU A 236 24.51 -7.34 -0.66
CA LEU A 236 24.90 -6.39 0.39
C LEU A 236 26.39 -6.49 0.60
N ASN A 237 27.14 -5.56 0.03
CA ASN A 237 28.59 -5.51 0.17
C ASN A 237 28.98 -4.57 1.31
N ILE A 238 29.46 -5.13 2.44
CA ILE A 238 29.92 -4.38 3.61
C ILE A 238 31.36 -3.93 3.35
N LYS A 239 31.58 -2.61 3.33
CA LYS A 239 32.87 -2.00 2.94
C LYS A 239 33.56 -1.31 4.09
N ASP A 240 32.82 -0.82 5.06
CA ASP A 240 33.36 -0.05 6.17
C ASP A 240 32.69 -0.43 7.50
N ILE A 241 33.50 -0.71 8.49
CA ILE A 241 33.06 -1.01 9.86
C ILE A 241 33.91 -0.20 10.81
N SER A 242 33.28 0.65 11.59
CA SER A 242 33.99 1.40 12.65
C SER A 242 33.20 1.39 13.96
N ILE A 243 33.92 1.20 15.05
CA ILE A 243 33.36 1.19 16.40
C ILE A 243 33.97 2.35 17.17
N ALA A 244 33.06 3.25 17.63
CA ALA A 244 33.48 4.37 18.45
C ALA A 244 33.97 3.90 19.82
N PRO A 245 35.03 4.53 20.39
CA PRO A 245 35.47 4.23 21.73
C PRO A 245 34.37 4.52 22.75
N GLU A 246 34.43 3.82 23.87
CA GLU A 246 33.56 4.10 25.02
C GLU A 246 33.74 5.53 25.51
N ARG A 247 32.62 6.24 25.64
CA ARG A 247 32.58 7.64 26.03
C ARG A 247 31.68 7.82 27.24
N LEU A 248 32.22 8.43 28.28
CA LEU A 248 31.48 8.84 29.47
C LEU A 248 31.52 10.36 29.57
N GLU A 249 30.35 10.97 29.45
CA GLU A 249 30.15 12.40 29.67
C GLU A 249 29.55 12.63 31.04
N VAL A 250 30.03 13.63 31.76
CA VAL A 250 29.48 14.00 33.07
C VAL A 250 29.08 15.47 33.04
N ASN A 251 27.78 15.69 33.15
CA ASN A 251 27.16 17.01 33.19
C ASN A 251 26.78 17.36 34.62
N ARG A 252 27.02 18.63 35.02
CA ARG A 252 26.60 19.13 36.33
C ARG A 252 25.77 20.37 36.12
N TYR A 253 24.58 20.39 36.68
CA TYR A 253 23.65 21.52 36.58
C TYR A 253 22.74 21.57 37.82
N GLU A 254 22.05 22.69 37.98
CA GLU A 254 21.09 22.91 39.03
C GLU A 254 19.68 23.02 38.42
N GLU A 255 18.74 22.27 38.99
CA GLU A 255 17.32 22.42 38.70
C GLU A 255 16.63 23.16 39.83
N THR A 256 15.74 24.08 39.49
CA THR A 256 14.94 24.86 40.46
C THR A 256 13.48 24.82 40.05
N ARG A 257 12.60 24.74 41.04
CA ARG A 257 11.15 24.76 40.81
C ARG A 257 10.46 25.54 41.91
N GLU A 258 9.43 26.30 41.60
CA GLU A 258 8.51 26.85 42.57
C GLU A 258 7.44 25.79 42.89
N ILE A 259 7.24 25.48 44.15
CA ILE A 259 6.25 24.56 44.65
C ILE A 259 5.37 25.21 45.71
N GLU A 260 4.15 24.74 45.86
CA GLU A 260 3.31 25.10 47.00
C GLU A 260 3.76 24.29 48.22
N ASP A 261 4.11 25.01 49.27
CA ASP A 261 4.50 24.42 50.55
C ASP A 261 3.64 25.01 51.72
N GLY A 262 2.42 24.49 51.80
CA GLY A 262 1.43 24.97 52.74
C GLY A 262 0.74 26.26 52.35
N GLU A 263 0.11 26.89 53.30
CA GLU A 263 -0.65 28.10 53.12
C GLU A 263 -0.07 29.24 54.02
N THR A 264 -0.07 30.44 53.54
CA THR A 264 0.30 31.61 54.31
C THR A 264 -0.92 32.51 54.51
N LEU A 265 -0.98 33.16 55.66
CA LEU A 265 -2.08 34.09 55.99
C LEU A 265 -1.95 35.38 55.20
N VAL A 266 -2.99 35.75 54.46
CA VAL A 266 -3.02 37.04 53.76
C VAL A 266 -3.17 38.18 54.77
N ARG A 267 -2.24 39.19 54.66
CA ARG A 267 -2.22 40.33 55.56
C ARG A 267 -2.49 41.65 54.80
N ASP A 268 -3.18 42.57 55.51
CA ASP A 268 -3.41 43.90 54.98
C ASP A 268 -2.11 44.77 55.04
N ARG A 269 -2.14 45.99 54.51
CA ARG A 269 -0.99 46.90 54.51
C ARG A 269 -0.53 47.35 55.94
N ARG A 270 -1.30 47.05 56.96
CA ARG A 270 -1.00 47.35 58.37
C ARG A 270 -0.52 46.09 59.12
N GLY A 271 -0.43 44.90 58.45
CA GLY A 271 0.06 43.64 59.01
C GLY A 271 -1.02 42.79 59.67
N ASN A 272 -2.31 43.18 59.64
CA ASN A 272 -3.41 42.39 60.20
C ASN A 272 -3.81 41.27 59.24
N VAL A 273 -4.20 40.09 59.78
CA VAL A 273 -4.70 38.97 58.98
C VAL A 273 -6.07 39.34 58.37
N LEU A 274 -6.22 39.13 57.09
CA LEU A 274 -7.49 39.35 56.38
C LEU A 274 -8.46 38.19 56.74
N GLN A 275 -9.73 38.55 57.02
CA GLN A 275 -10.82 37.62 57.25
C GLN A 275 -11.87 37.76 56.15
N ASP A 276 -12.47 36.63 55.78
CA ASP A 276 -13.60 36.61 54.85
C ASP A 276 -14.90 37.14 55.49
N SER A 277 -15.96 37.24 54.73
CA SER A 277 -17.27 37.71 55.21
C SER A 277 -17.92 36.83 56.28
N LEU A 278 -17.36 35.66 56.55
CA LEU A 278 -17.80 34.71 57.58
C LEU A 278 -16.87 34.69 58.80
N GLY A 279 -15.79 35.48 58.80
CA GLY A 279 -14.83 35.57 59.91
C GLY A 279 -13.70 34.53 59.84
N ASN A 280 -13.57 33.76 58.75
CA ASN A 280 -12.45 32.85 58.59
C ASN A 280 -11.21 33.58 58.07
N GLU A 281 -10.03 33.14 58.50
CA GLU A 281 -8.75 33.70 58.00
C GLU A 281 -8.56 33.34 56.50
N VAL A 282 -8.19 34.37 55.73
CA VAL A 282 -7.90 34.18 54.28
C VAL A 282 -6.47 33.72 54.16
N THR A 283 -6.29 32.56 53.51
CA THR A 283 -4.97 31.99 53.18
C THR A 283 -4.71 32.04 51.70
N GLU A 284 -3.44 32.10 51.34
CA GLU A 284 -2.96 31.92 49.97
C GLU A 284 -1.85 30.88 49.93
N PRO A 285 -1.65 30.16 48.77
CA PRO A 285 -0.58 29.20 48.65
C PRO A 285 0.79 29.83 48.96
N ASN A 286 1.55 29.19 49.84
CA ASN A 286 2.92 29.60 50.09
C ASN A 286 3.83 29.03 49.01
N MET A 287 4.29 29.87 48.08
CA MET A 287 5.19 29.47 47.02
C MET A 287 6.63 29.51 47.50
N VAL A 288 7.28 28.34 47.44
CA VAL A 288 8.71 28.20 47.84
C VAL A 288 9.51 27.70 46.66
N THR A 289 10.65 28.32 46.41
CA THR A 289 11.60 27.84 45.42
C THR A 289 12.48 26.76 46.03
N VAL A 290 12.40 25.54 45.47
CA VAL A 290 13.26 24.43 45.84
C VAL A 290 14.32 24.23 44.77
N SER A 291 15.50 23.69 45.16
CA SER A 291 16.59 23.42 44.20
C SER A 291 17.25 22.08 44.47
N ALA A 292 17.83 21.51 43.42
CA ALA A 292 18.64 20.30 43.49
C ALA A 292 19.85 20.42 42.53
N GLN A 293 21.03 20.08 43.01
CA GLN A 293 22.23 19.90 42.20
C GLN A 293 22.20 18.50 41.57
N VAL A 294 22.28 18.46 40.23
CA VAL A 294 22.24 17.22 39.45
C VAL A 294 23.62 16.94 38.87
N VAL A 295 24.08 15.71 39.05
CA VAL A 295 25.26 15.15 38.34
C VAL A 295 24.74 14.03 37.47
N GLU A 296 24.64 14.29 36.16
CA GLU A 296 24.22 13.37 35.14
C GLU A 296 25.43 12.72 34.47
N SER A 297 25.39 11.42 34.28
CA SER A 297 26.40 10.65 33.54
C SER A 297 25.74 10.04 32.33
N VAL A 298 26.30 10.28 31.15
CA VAL A 298 25.87 9.72 29.87
C VAL A 298 26.95 8.80 29.36
N GLN A 299 26.60 7.53 29.14
CA GLN A 299 27.47 6.52 28.55
C GLN A 299 27.09 6.35 27.08
N LEU A 300 28.05 6.53 26.18
CA LEU A 300 27.86 6.46 24.73
C LEU A 300 28.85 5.50 24.11
N LYS A 301 28.37 4.65 23.19
CA LYS A 301 29.20 3.83 22.32
C LYS A 301 28.41 3.55 21.05
N SER A 302 29.05 3.55 19.88
CA SER A 302 28.35 3.25 18.64
C SER A 302 29.17 2.34 17.73
N ALA A 303 28.46 1.59 16.88
CA ALA A 303 29.02 0.83 15.79
C ALA A 303 28.42 1.31 14.47
N TYR A 304 29.27 1.77 13.58
CA TYR A 304 28.92 2.18 12.22
C TYR A 304 29.24 1.04 11.25
N VAL A 305 28.29 0.73 10.36
CA VAL A 305 28.46 -0.20 9.25
C VAL A 305 28.04 0.47 7.97
N GLY A 306 28.95 0.58 7.01
CA GLY A 306 28.75 1.19 5.71
C GLY A 306 29.03 0.23 4.56
N GLY A 307 28.35 0.44 3.41
CA GLY A 307 28.53 -0.40 2.25
C GLY A 307 27.61 -0.02 1.09
N SER A 308 27.32 -1.01 0.26
CA SER A 308 26.40 -0.85 -0.88
C SER A 308 25.50 -2.06 -1.06
N ILE A 309 24.33 -1.84 -1.66
CA ILE A 309 23.54 -2.89 -2.29
C ILE A 309 23.82 -2.82 -3.80
N ASP A 310 24.43 -3.86 -4.30
CA ASP A 310 24.86 -4.02 -5.69
C ASP A 310 23.92 -5.00 -6.40
N PHE A 311 23.37 -4.62 -7.53
CA PHE A 311 22.43 -5.39 -8.33
C PHE A 311 23.10 -5.88 -9.59
N TYR A 312 23.23 -7.18 -9.75
CA TYR A 312 23.81 -7.81 -10.95
C TYR A 312 22.72 -8.52 -11.75
N ASP A 313 22.68 -8.30 -13.05
CA ASP A 313 21.90 -9.11 -14.00
C ASP A 313 22.77 -10.29 -14.46
N LEU A 314 22.44 -11.49 -14.01
CA LEU A 314 23.20 -12.70 -14.31
C LEU A 314 23.07 -13.16 -15.77
N ARG A 315 22.01 -12.71 -16.48
CA ARG A 315 21.82 -13.02 -17.92
C ARG A 315 22.84 -12.27 -18.79
N THR A 316 23.26 -11.10 -18.34
CA THR A 316 24.22 -10.24 -19.06
C THR A 316 25.58 -10.14 -18.37
N ASP A 317 25.71 -10.70 -17.16
CA ASP A 317 26.88 -10.61 -16.29
C ASP A 317 27.29 -9.14 -16.02
N GLN A 318 26.29 -8.27 -15.78
CA GLN A 318 26.53 -6.85 -15.60
C GLN A 318 26.02 -6.33 -14.27
N LEU A 319 26.80 -5.44 -13.65
CA LEU A 319 26.35 -4.59 -12.56
C LEU A 319 25.36 -3.55 -13.11
N VAL A 320 24.10 -3.70 -12.74
CA VAL A 320 23.00 -2.82 -13.23
C VAL A 320 22.84 -1.58 -12.37
N ARG A 321 23.05 -1.73 -11.07
CA ARG A 321 22.87 -0.63 -10.12
C ARG A 321 23.62 -0.84 -8.83
N THR A 322 24.08 0.25 -8.23
CA THR A 322 24.66 0.32 -6.88
C THR A 322 23.91 1.38 -6.07
N ASN A 323 23.53 1.03 -4.85
CA ASN A 323 22.93 1.96 -3.88
C ASN A 323 23.76 1.91 -2.59
N ASN A 324 24.34 3.03 -2.20
CA ASN A 324 25.07 3.11 -0.94
C ASN A 324 24.09 3.08 0.25
N LEU A 325 24.52 2.44 1.34
CA LEU A 325 23.82 2.45 2.61
C LEU A 325 24.80 2.56 3.76
N SER A 326 24.32 3.06 4.87
CA SER A 326 25.03 3.00 6.15
C SER A 326 24.02 2.96 7.28
N VAL A 327 24.42 2.37 8.38
CA VAL A 327 23.65 2.34 9.63
C VAL A 327 24.61 2.59 10.80
N GLU A 328 24.06 3.08 11.90
CA GLU A 328 24.77 3.25 13.14
C GLU A 328 23.93 2.67 14.29
N ALA A 329 24.46 1.66 14.97
CA ALA A 329 23.89 1.14 16.20
C ALA A 329 24.47 1.94 17.37
N LEU A 330 23.60 2.59 18.14
CA LEU A 330 23.97 3.46 19.24
C LEU A 330 23.58 2.82 20.58
N PHE A 331 24.56 2.64 21.46
CA PHE A 331 24.32 2.40 22.86
C PHE A 331 24.37 3.73 23.60
N GLU A 332 23.30 4.06 24.31
CA GLU A 332 23.16 5.26 25.11
C GLU A 332 22.51 4.90 26.45
N HIS A 333 23.18 5.25 27.55
CA HIS A 333 22.64 5.01 28.90
C HIS A 333 22.84 6.24 29.77
N TYR A 334 21.77 6.64 30.44
CA TYR A 334 21.73 7.78 31.34
C TYR A 334 21.61 7.35 32.79
N SER A 335 22.41 7.96 33.65
CA SER A 335 22.28 7.82 35.10
C SER A 335 22.50 9.17 35.77
N ALA A 336 21.81 9.44 36.85
CA ALA A 336 21.96 10.72 37.57
C ALA A 336 21.95 10.53 39.09
N VAL A 337 22.64 11.46 39.77
CA VAL A 337 22.56 11.64 41.21
C VAL A 337 22.13 13.08 41.47
N ALA A 338 21.12 13.25 42.30
CA ALA A 338 20.64 14.57 42.73
C ALA A 338 20.88 14.78 44.23
N ILE A 339 21.36 15.97 44.59
CA ILE A 339 21.58 16.41 45.96
C ILE A 339 20.73 17.66 46.19
N GLY A 340 19.80 17.64 47.09
CA GLY A 340 18.84 18.72 47.36
C GLY A 340 17.42 18.21 47.40
N ASP A 341 16.43 19.10 47.14
CA ASP A 341 15.03 18.73 47.16
C ASP A 341 14.62 18.06 45.81
N GLN A 342 14.18 16.81 45.89
CA GLN A 342 13.75 16.06 44.69
C GLN A 342 12.53 16.64 43.99
N LYS A 343 11.74 17.49 44.69
CA LYS A 343 10.63 18.20 44.07
C LYS A 343 11.07 19.26 43.04
N ALA A 344 12.36 19.66 43.09
CA ALA A 344 12.94 20.57 42.11
C ALA A 344 13.17 19.91 40.74
N LEU A 345 13.26 18.59 40.70
CA LEU A 345 13.64 17.84 39.50
C LEU A 345 12.53 17.85 38.44
N SER A 346 12.93 17.94 37.19
CA SER A 346 12.08 17.64 36.04
C SER A 346 11.71 16.15 36.01
N GLU A 347 10.65 15.78 35.32
CA GLU A 347 10.26 14.37 35.16
C GLU A 347 11.36 13.54 34.48
N ASP A 348 12.04 14.15 33.50
CA ASP A 348 13.14 13.53 32.75
C ASP A 348 14.36 13.29 33.67
N THR A 349 14.76 14.25 34.46
CA THR A 349 15.86 14.10 35.43
C THR A 349 15.47 13.13 36.55
N ALA A 350 14.26 13.20 37.06
CA ALA A 350 13.79 12.28 38.10
C ALA A 350 13.80 10.82 37.65
N ALA A 351 13.51 10.55 36.37
CA ALA A 351 13.58 9.20 35.79
C ALA A 351 15.02 8.65 35.71
N LYS A 352 16.01 9.53 35.60
CA LYS A 352 17.45 9.18 35.56
C LYS A 352 18.08 9.04 36.94
N VAL A 353 17.50 9.71 37.95
CA VAL A 353 17.99 9.65 39.34
C VAL A 353 17.77 8.26 39.92
N GLY A 354 18.83 7.68 40.45
CA GLY A 354 18.82 6.32 41.01
C GLY A 354 19.19 5.22 40.00
N GLN A 355 19.21 5.56 38.70
CA GLN A 355 19.83 4.68 37.71
C GLN A 355 21.35 4.60 37.99
N ARG A 356 21.93 3.41 37.79
CA ARG A 356 23.35 3.19 37.96
C ARG A 356 24.02 3.04 36.60
N PRO A 357 25.29 3.48 36.45
CA PRO A 357 26.07 3.14 35.26
C PRO A 357 26.08 1.62 35.03
N VAL A 358 26.00 1.22 33.78
CA VAL A 358 26.03 -0.18 33.35
C VAL A 358 27.34 -0.47 32.62
N SER A 359 27.66 -1.73 32.43
CA SER A 359 28.81 -2.09 31.59
C SER A 359 28.53 -1.75 30.14
N PHE A 360 29.51 -1.20 29.44
CA PHE A 360 29.39 -0.99 28.00
C PHE A 360 29.24 -2.35 27.29
N PRO A 361 28.42 -2.41 26.25
CA PRO A 361 28.29 -3.60 25.43
C PRO A 361 29.59 -3.90 24.71
N PRO A 362 29.97 -5.19 24.54
CA PRO A 362 31.10 -5.56 23.72
C PRO A 362 30.86 -5.16 22.25
N ASP A 363 31.92 -4.96 21.50
CA ASP A 363 31.89 -4.55 20.10
C ASP A 363 31.05 -5.49 19.24
N GLU A 364 31.15 -6.79 19.49
CA GLU A 364 30.36 -7.81 18.81
C GLU A 364 28.85 -7.62 19.01
N ALA A 365 28.39 -7.27 20.22
CA ALA A 365 26.98 -7.04 20.49
C ALA A 365 26.45 -5.84 19.72
N LEU A 366 27.21 -4.72 19.67
CA LEU A 366 26.80 -3.55 18.90
C LEU A 366 26.78 -3.81 17.39
N LEU A 367 27.69 -4.64 16.87
CA LEU A 367 27.65 -5.05 15.48
C LEU A 367 26.42 -5.92 15.19
N LEU A 368 26.02 -6.79 16.09
CA LEU A 368 24.78 -7.56 15.96
C LEU A 368 23.55 -6.67 16.05
N ASP A 369 23.55 -5.64 16.90
CA ASP A 369 22.45 -4.65 16.95
C ASP A 369 22.30 -3.88 15.63
N SER A 370 23.40 -3.70 14.86
CA SER A 370 23.34 -3.06 13.54
C SER A 370 22.66 -3.92 12.47
N VAL A 371 22.53 -5.24 12.68
CA VAL A 371 21.95 -6.17 11.70
C VAL A 371 20.51 -5.85 11.40
N ASP A 372 19.70 -5.55 12.41
CA ASP A 372 18.28 -5.24 12.19
C ASP A 372 18.10 -3.92 11.43
N LEU A 373 18.95 -2.93 11.70
CA LEU A 373 18.98 -1.68 10.94
C LEU A 373 19.39 -1.92 9.47
N LEU A 374 20.38 -2.78 9.25
CA LEU A 374 20.82 -3.18 7.91
C LEU A 374 19.74 -3.93 7.16
N LYS A 375 19.04 -4.87 7.80
CA LYS A 375 17.88 -5.59 7.20
C LYS A 375 16.81 -4.62 6.72
N GLU A 376 16.40 -3.68 7.58
CA GLU A 376 15.39 -2.69 7.24
C GLU A 376 15.86 -1.81 6.07
N ARG A 377 17.08 -1.29 6.16
CA ARG A 377 17.63 -0.41 5.11
C ARG A 377 17.79 -1.13 3.77
N SER A 378 18.32 -2.36 3.80
CA SER A 378 18.49 -3.20 2.61
C SER A 378 17.13 -3.52 1.97
N ARG A 379 16.16 -3.94 2.77
CA ARG A 379 14.80 -4.22 2.29
C ARG A 379 14.17 -3.00 1.60
N ASN A 380 14.32 -1.81 2.17
CA ASN A 380 13.80 -0.57 1.59
C ASN A 380 14.46 -0.24 0.24
N ILE A 381 15.78 -0.44 0.13
CA ILE A 381 16.51 -0.24 -1.12
C ILE A 381 16.05 -1.27 -2.16
N ILE A 382 15.97 -2.56 -1.83
CA ILE A 382 15.52 -3.62 -2.73
C ILE A 382 14.09 -3.34 -3.20
N SER A 383 13.18 -3.00 -2.29
CA SER A 383 11.80 -2.66 -2.59
C SER A 383 11.68 -1.49 -3.58
N SER A 384 12.50 -0.44 -3.40
CA SER A 384 12.51 0.72 -4.31
C SER A 384 13.03 0.39 -5.72
N ASN A 385 13.82 -0.68 -5.86
CA ASN A 385 14.38 -1.15 -7.12
C ASN A 385 13.59 -2.31 -7.76
N ARG A 386 12.48 -2.74 -7.15
CA ARG A 386 11.69 -3.91 -7.59
C ARG A 386 11.29 -3.87 -9.06
N ARG A 387 10.87 -2.69 -9.57
CA ARG A 387 10.48 -2.54 -11.00
C ARG A 387 11.61 -2.85 -11.97
N MET A 388 12.85 -2.61 -11.59
CA MET A 388 14.01 -2.95 -12.42
C MET A 388 14.20 -4.49 -12.44
N LEU A 389 14.01 -5.14 -11.31
CA LEU A 389 14.14 -6.59 -11.18
C LEU A 389 12.99 -7.36 -11.87
N GLU A 390 11.87 -6.70 -12.16
CA GLU A 390 10.74 -7.27 -12.92
C GLU A 390 10.94 -7.22 -14.43
N GLN A 391 11.92 -6.50 -14.95
CA GLN A 391 12.21 -6.42 -16.38
C GLN A 391 12.99 -7.63 -16.88
#